data_c9c1f818fc5bc3d766e34a902803dc68
#
_entry.id   c9c1f818fc5bc3d766e34a902803dc68
#
_cell.length_a   1.000
_cell.length_b   1.000
_cell.length_c   1.000
_cell.angle_alpha   90.00
_cell.angle_beta   90.00
_cell.angle_gamma   90.00
#
_symmetry.space_group_name_H-M   'P 1'
#
loop_
_entity.id
_entity.type
_entity.pdbx_description
1 polymer ?
#
loop_
_entity_poly.entity_id
_entity_poly.type
_entity_poly.pdbx_seq_one_letter_code
_entity_poly.pdbx_strand_id
1 'polypeptide(L)'
;MKMNDSAVNSDFAGLMPRRKTRTVTVGQVRLGGDTPVVIQSMTNTDTVDVVKTAIQCAELARAGSELVRITVNTPEAAAAVPRIRAHLDSMGVGVPLIGDFHYNGHRLLSEYPECAQVLDKYRINPGNVGHGKKRDEQFAQMIEIAARYGKPVRIGVNWGSLDQDLLARIMDENARRPQPLDAVGVMR
;
A
#
# COMPACT_ATOMS: atom_id res chain seq x y z
N MET A 1 -19.35 -29.40 17.00
CA MET A 1 -19.18 -30.06 15.70
C MET A 1 -18.07 -29.29 14.99
N LYS A 2 -16.84 -29.82 15.02
CA LYS A 2 -15.66 -29.14 14.41
C LYS A 2 -15.74 -29.39 12.92
N MET A 3 -15.94 -28.33 12.12
CA MET A 3 -15.78 -28.41 10.68
C MET A 3 -14.29 -28.58 10.35
N ASN A 4 -14.01 -29.59 9.55
CA ASN A 4 -12.68 -29.98 9.12
C ASN A 4 -12.22 -29.03 8.01
N ASP A 5 -11.26 -28.15 8.30
CA ASP A 5 -10.67 -27.15 7.38
C ASP A 5 -9.74 -27.73 6.29
N SER A 6 -9.79 -29.04 6.05
CA SER A 6 -8.84 -29.70 5.13
C SER A 6 -9.35 -29.91 3.69
N ALA A 7 -10.50 -29.33 3.30
CA ALA A 7 -11.14 -29.64 2.02
C ALA A 7 -11.04 -28.53 0.94
N VAL A 8 -10.31 -27.44 1.11
CA VAL A 8 -10.29 -26.33 0.14
C VAL A 8 -9.13 -26.40 -0.88
N ASN A 9 -8.30 -27.43 -0.83
CA ASN A 9 -7.05 -27.46 -1.62
C ASN A 9 -7.02 -28.44 -2.83
N SER A 10 -8.13 -29.06 -3.26
CA SER A 10 -8.06 -30.07 -4.30
C SER A 10 -8.49 -29.66 -5.72
N ASP A 11 -9.11 -28.50 -5.91
CA ASP A 11 -9.73 -28.17 -7.21
C ASP A 11 -8.93 -27.24 -8.13
N PHE A 12 -7.71 -26.84 -7.75
CA PHE A 12 -6.82 -26.07 -8.60
C PHE A 12 -5.60 -26.87 -9.07
N ALA A 13 -5.85 -28.04 -9.64
CA ALA A 13 -4.80 -28.83 -10.28
C ALA A 13 -4.23 -28.06 -11.48
N GLY A 14 -3.05 -27.39 -11.26
CA GLY A 14 -2.33 -26.62 -12.29
C GLY A 14 -1.84 -25.25 -11.84
N LEU A 15 -2.27 -24.74 -10.70
CA LEU A 15 -1.72 -23.50 -10.16
C LEU A 15 -0.39 -23.74 -9.44
N MET A 16 0.57 -22.86 -9.68
CA MET A 16 1.83 -22.86 -8.94
C MET A 16 1.55 -22.71 -7.44
N PRO A 17 2.27 -23.44 -6.57
CA PRO A 17 2.09 -23.31 -5.13
C PRO A 17 2.36 -21.86 -4.69
N ARG A 18 1.58 -21.36 -3.77
CA ARG A 18 1.77 -20.00 -3.22
C ARG A 18 3.17 -19.87 -2.63
N ARG A 19 3.85 -18.78 -2.98
CA ARG A 19 5.12 -18.43 -2.36
C ARG A 19 4.93 -18.24 -0.85
N LYS A 20 5.76 -18.88 -0.05
CA LYS A 20 5.81 -18.62 1.39
C LYS A 20 6.30 -17.20 1.65
N THR A 21 5.50 -16.40 2.32
CA THR A 21 5.81 -15.02 2.69
C THR A 21 5.72 -14.83 4.20
N ARG A 22 6.30 -13.77 4.72
CA ARG A 22 6.09 -13.37 6.12
C ARG A 22 4.67 -12.86 6.29
N THR A 23 4.08 -13.10 7.46
CA THR A 23 2.79 -12.49 7.82
C THR A 23 3.03 -11.08 8.34
N VAL A 24 2.22 -10.14 7.85
CA VAL A 24 2.22 -8.73 8.26
C VAL A 24 0.83 -8.40 8.79
N THR A 25 0.75 -7.67 9.90
CA THR A 25 -0.52 -7.23 10.49
C THR A 25 -0.76 -5.75 10.16
N VAL A 26 -1.97 -5.44 9.68
CA VAL A 26 -2.43 -4.08 9.37
C VAL A 26 -3.71 -3.83 10.17
N GLY A 27 -3.66 -3.04 11.23
CA GLY A 27 -4.74 -3.00 12.20
C GLY A 27 -5.00 -4.40 12.76
N GLN A 28 -6.20 -4.92 12.53
CA GLN A 28 -6.60 -6.28 12.92
C GLN A 28 -6.47 -7.32 11.80
N VAL A 29 -6.08 -6.91 10.59
CA VAL A 29 -6.04 -7.75 9.39
C VAL A 29 -4.64 -8.32 9.18
N ARG A 30 -4.53 -9.64 8.97
CA ARG A 30 -3.27 -10.34 8.69
C ARG A 30 -3.13 -10.59 7.19
N LEU A 31 -1.95 -10.26 6.64
CA LEU A 31 -1.60 -10.44 5.23
C LEU A 31 -0.37 -11.34 5.09
N GLY A 32 -0.37 -12.17 4.07
CA GLY A 32 0.77 -13.06 3.76
C GLY A 32 0.77 -14.35 4.58
N GLY A 33 1.87 -15.13 4.49
CA GLY A 33 1.90 -16.48 5.05
C GLY A 33 0.81 -17.37 4.45
N ASP A 34 0.14 -18.10 5.30
CA ASP A 34 -0.98 -18.99 4.92
C ASP A 34 -2.36 -18.34 5.11
N THR A 35 -2.40 -17.00 5.32
CA THR A 35 -3.67 -16.28 5.47
C THR A 35 -4.43 -16.22 4.13
N PRO A 36 -5.78 -16.17 4.15
CA PRO A 36 -6.58 -15.94 2.96
C PRO A 36 -6.19 -14.66 2.22
N VAL A 37 -6.65 -14.54 0.97
CA VAL A 37 -6.51 -13.29 0.21
C VAL A 37 -7.35 -12.21 0.86
N VAL A 38 -6.76 -11.05 1.12
CA VAL A 38 -7.40 -9.90 1.76
C VAL A 38 -7.91 -8.94 0.69
N ILE A 39 -9.16 -8.51 0.84
CA ILE A 39 -9.81 -7.58 -0.08
C ILE A 39 -9.48 -6.14 0.35
N GLN A 40 -8.88 -5.39 -0.58
CA GLN A 40 -8.57 -3.98 -0.40
C GLN A 40 -9.21 -3.14 -1.49
N SER A 41 -9.95 -2.10 -1.12
CA SER A 41 -10.49 -1.09 -2.02
C SER A 41 -9.83 0.27 -1.80
N MET A 42 -10.08 1.20 -2.71
CA MET A 42 -9.58 2.57 -2.63
C MET A 42 -10.74 3.54 -2.86
N THR A 43 -10.77 4.63 -2.10
CA THR A 43 -11.71 5.73 -2.32
C THR A 43 -11.39 6.48 -3.62
N ASN A 44 -12.40 7.07 -4.21
CA ASN A 44 -12.28 8.02 -5.33
C ASN A 44 -12.75 9.43 -4.96
N THR A 45 -13.07 9.65 -3.69
CA THR A 45 -13.38 10.97 -3.14
C THR A 45 -12.11 11.80 -2.97
N ASP A 46 -12.25 13.12 -2.96
CA ASP A 46 -11.20 14.00 -2.48
C ASP A 46 -11.05 13.79 -0.96
N THR A 47 -9.85 13.41 -0.50
CA THR A 47 -9.58 13.13 0.91
C THR A 47 -9.77 14.37 1.81
N VAL A 48 -9.67 15.58 1.25
CA VAL A 48 -9.96 16.82 1.96
C VAL A 48 -11.44 16.93 2.38
N ASP A 49 -12.35 16.31 1.61
CA ASP A 49 -13.75 16.17 1.99
C ASP A 49 -13.91 15.01 2.98
N VAL A 50 -13.71 15.34 4.26
CA VAL A 50 -13.70 14.39 5.37
C VAL A 50 -14.97 13.54 5.42
N VAL A 51 -16.15 14.19 5.26
CA VAL A 51 -17.44 13.51 5.41
C VAL A 51 -17.68 12.54 4.27
N LYS A 52 -17.49 12.97 3.01
CA LYS A 52 -17.66 12.08 1.85
C LYS A 52 -16.67 10.92 1.88
N THR A 53 -15.42 11.19 2.24
CA THR A 53 -14.38 10.14 2.31
C THR A 53 -14.70 9.14 3.41
N ALA A 54 -15.15 9.58 4.60
CA ALA A 54 -15.54 8.68 5.66
C ALA A 54 -16.75 7.82 5.27
N ILE A 55 -17.77 8.42 4.65
CA ILE A 55 -18.95 7.68 4.14
C ILE A 55 -18.51 6.62 3.13
N GLN A 56 -17.70 6.98 2.13
CA GLN A 56 -17.23 6.02 1.13
C GLN A 56 -16.37 4.91 1.74
N CYS A 57 -15.49 5.21 2.70
CA CYS A 57 -14.76 4.18 3.45
C CYS A 57 -15.71 3.21 4.15
N ALA A 58 -16.77 3.72 4.79
CA ALA A 58 -17.77 2.89 5.46
C ALA A 58 -18.57 2.03 4.46
N GLU A 59 -18.93 2.56 3.31
CA GLU A 59 -19.60 1.82 2.23
C GLU A 59 -18.72 0.68 1.71
N LEU A 60 -17.44 0.96 1.43
CA LEU A 60 -16.48 -0.05 0.99
C LEU A 60 -16.29 -1.15 2.03
N ALA A 61 -16.19 -0.78 3.31
CA ALA A 61 -16.08 -1.76 4.40
C ALA A 61 -17.33 -2.65 4.50
N ARG A 62 -18.53 -2.07 4.40
CA ARG A 62 -19.81 -2.82 4.41
C ARG A 62 -19.97 -3.71 3.18
N ALA A 63 -19.37 -3.32 2.04
CA ALA A 63 -19.33 -4.13 0.82
C ALA A 63 -18.29 -5.27 0.87
N GLY A 64 -17.55 -5.42 1.98
CA GLY A 64 -16.62 -6.51 2.19
C GLY A 64 -15.13 -6.15 2.03
N SER A 65 -14.78 -4.86 1.90
CA SER A 65 -13.37 -4.46 1.94
C SER A 65 -12.82 -4.58 3.35
N GLU A 66 -11.77 -5.37 3.51
CA GLU A 66 -11.09 -5.59 4.78
C GLU A 66 -10.06 -4.49 5.08
N LEU A 67 -9.61 -3.80 4.04
CA LEU A 67 -8.70 -2.64 4.10
C LEU A 67 -9.21 -1.56 3.14
N VAL A 68 -9.13 -0.29 3.53
CA VAL A 68 -9.48 0.83 2.63
C VAL A 68 -8.31 1.77 2.48
N ARG A 69 -7.99 2.13 1.23
CA ARG A 69 -6.91 3.05 0.88
C ARG A 69 -7.45 4.42 0.50
N ILE A 70 -6.87 5.47 1.05
CA ILE A 70 -7.16 6.87 0.77
C ILE A 70 -5.90 7.56 0.24
N THR A 71 -6.06 8.53 -0.66
CA THR A 71 -4.94 9.32 -1.19
C THR A 71 -4.52 10.38 -0.19
N VAL A 72 -3.22 10.46 0.13
CA VAL A 72 -2.65 11.50 1.01
C VAL A 72 -1.51 12.20 0.27
N ASN A 73 -1.84 13.23 -0.49
CA ASN A 73 -0.92 13.90 -1.40
C ASN A 73 -0.78 15.42 -1.15
N THR A 74 -1.59 15.97 -0.26
CA THR A 74 -1.53 17.39 0.13
C THR A 74 -1.52 17.55 1.65
N PRO A 75 -1.07 18.70 2.18
CA PRO A 75 -1.17 19.04 3.60
C PRO A 75 -2.58 18.94 4.14
N GLU A 76 -3.55 19.43 3.39
CA GLU A 76 -4.98 19.41 3.76
C GLU A 76 -5.52 17.98 3.84
N ALA A 77 -5.12 17.12 2.91
CA ALA A 77 -5.46 15.69 2.95
C ALA A 77 -4.84 15.01 4.18
N ALA A 78 -3.57 15.30 4.50
CA ALA A 78 -2.94 14.77 5.70
C ALA A 78 -3.64 15.23 6.99
N ALA A 79 -4.01 16.51 7.08
CA ALA A 79 -4.78 17.06 8.20
C ALA A 79 -6.21 16.49 8.31
N ALA A 80 -6.77 16.01 7.19
CA ALA A 80 -8.10 15.41 7.15
C ALA A 80 -8.13 13.96 7.71
N VAL A 81 -7.04 13.21 7.62
CA VAL A 81 -6.99 11.78 7.99
C VAL A 81 -7.46 11.50 9.41
N PRO A 82 -7.01 12.20 10.46
CA PRO A 82 -7.51 11.97 11.83
C PRO A 82 -9.01 12.20 11.97
N ARG A 83 -9.54 13.18 11.25
CA ARG A 83 -10.96 13.51 11.24
C ARG A 83 -11.79 12.44 10.52
N ILE A 84 -11.27 11.88 9.41
CA ILE A 84 -11.88 10.74 8.71
C ILE A 84 -11.96 9.55 9.66
N ARG A 85 -10.89 9.22 10.39
CA ARG A 85 -10.88 8.14 11.37
C ARG A 85 -11.94 8.37 12.45
N ALA A 86 -12.01 9.58 13.02
CA ALA A 86 -13.00 9.91 14.05
C ALA A 86 -14.44 9.75 13.55
N HIS A 87 -14.73 10.12 12.29
CA HIS A 87 -16.04 9.87 11.69
C HIS A 87 -16.33 8.37 11.53
N LEU A 88 -15.37 7.58 11.07
CA LEU A 88 -15.52 6.12 10.95
C LEU A 88 -15.77 5.48 12.33
N ASP A 89 -15.06 5.93 13.36
CA ASP A 89 -15.23 5.44 14.72
C ASP A 89 -16.63 5.77 15.25
N SER A 90 -17.14 6.98 14.98
CA SER A 90 -18.51 7.36 15.34
C SER A 90 -19.59 6.54 14.62
N MET A 91 -19.28 5.99 13.45
CA MET A 91 -20.15 5.07 12.70
C MET A 91 -19.96 3.60 13.09
N GLY A 92 -19.08 3.29 14.05
CA GLY A 92 -18.73 1.91 14.44
C GLY A 92 -17.97 1.13 13.37
N VAL A 93 -17.27 1.82 12.46
CA VAL A 93 -16.55 1.21 11.34
C VAL A 93 -15.04 1.16 11.63
N GLY A 94 -14.56 0.00 12.06
CA GLY A 94 -13.15 -0.23 12.44
C GLY A 94 -12.26 -0.67 11.28
N VAL A 95 -12.59 -0.38 10.02
CA VAL A 95 -11.77 -0.78 8.87
C VAL A 95 -10.41 -0.08 8.91
N PRO A 96 -9.28 -0.83 8.76
CA PRO A 96 -7.95 -0.22 8.71
C PRO A 96 -7.78 0.71 7.51
N LEU A 97 -7.19 1.88 7.75
CA LEU A 97 -6.92 2.89 6.74
C LEU A 97 -5.48 2.82 6.24
N ILE A 98 -5.32 2.87 4.92
CA ILE A 98 -4.02 2.89 4.25
C ILE A 98 -3.82 4.25 3.60
N GLY A 99 -2.74 4.95 3.96
CA GLY A 99 -2.34 6.18 3.28
C GLY A 99 -1.56 5.88 2.01
N ASP A 100 -2.02 6.43 0.88
CA ASP A 100 -1.32 6.36 -0.40
C ASP A 100 -0.53 7.66 -0.61
N PHE A 101 0.78 7.57 -0.50
CA PHE A 101 1.70 8.70 -0.56
C PHE A 101 2.41 8.78 -1.91
N HIS A 102 2.46 9.99 -2.46
CA HIS A 102 3.16 10.34 -3.69
C HIS A 102 4.07 11.55 -3.43
N TYR A 103 5.22 11.61 -4.10
CA TYR A 103 6.18 12.73 -4.15
C TYR A 103 6.60 13.35 -2.81
N ASN A 104 5.66 13.90 -2.04
CA ASN A 104 5.89 14.65 -0.80
C ASN A 104 5.55 13.88 0.48
N GLY A 105 5.33 12.56 0.38
CA GLY A 105 4.94 11.72 1.53
C GLY A 105 5.88 11.83 2.73
N HIS A 106 7.19 11.98 2.51
CA HIS A 106 8.18 12.19 3.58
C HIS A 106 7.90 13.45 4.39
N ARG A 107 7.49 14.56 3.73
CA ARG A 107 7.11 15.80 4.41
C ARG A 107 5.79 15.63 5.13
N LEU A 108 4.76 15.10 4.46
CA LEU A 108 3.43 14.93 5.03
C LEU A 108 3.46 14.06 6.30
N LEU A 109 4.19 12.96 6.28
CA LEU A 109 4.34 12.09 7.46
C LEU A 109 5.13 12.75 8.60
N SER A 110 6.07 13.65 8.28
CA SER A 110 6.86 14.38 9.29
C SER A 110 6.09 15.55 9.88
N GLU A 111 5.42 16.34 9.04
CA GLU A 111 4.73 17.57 9.41
C GLU A 111 3.35 17.31 10.05
N TYR A 112 2.76 16.12 9.75
CA TYR A 112 1.44 15.69 10.27
C TYR A 112 1.54 14.38 11.04
N PRO A 113 2.14 14.38 12.24
CA PRO A 113 2.35 13.15 13.03
C PRO A 113 1.05 12.44 13.40
N GLU A 114 -0.06 13.15 13.58
CA GLU A 114 -1.36 12.55 13.84
C GLU A 114 -1.86 11.72 12.64
N CYS A 115 -1.63 12.20 11.41
CA CYS A 115 -1.90 11.42 10.20
C CYS A 115 -1.06 10.13 10.19
N ALA A 116 0.24 10.24 10.47
CA ALA A 116 1.13 9.09 10.51
C ALA A 116 0.73 8.05 11.57
N GLN A 117 0.25 8.49 12.73
CA GLN A 117 -0.18 7.62 13.83
C GLN A 117 -1.50 6.91 13.54
N VAL A 118 -2.47 7.63 12.96
CA VAL A 118 -3.83 7.14 12.74
C VAL A 118 -3.90 6.12 11.60
N LEU A 119 -3.09 6.27 10.57
CA LEU A 119 -3.02 5.30 9.47
C LEU A 119 -2.48 3.95 9.96
N ASP A 120 -3.05 2.86 9.44
CA ASP A 120 -2.65 1.49 9.78
C ASP A 120 -1.54 0.94 8.88
N LYS A 121 -1.36 1.51 7.69
CA LYS A 121 -0.32 1.13 6.72
C LYS A 121 -0.01 2.29 5.79
N TYR A 122 1.23 2.37 5.33
CA TYR A 122 1.61 3.31 4.27
C TYR A 122 1.85 2.57 2.96
N ARG A 123 1.31 3.08 1.87
CA ARG A 123 1.71 2.70 0.51
C ARG A 123 2.64 3.78 -0.02
N ILE A 124 3.83 3.36 -0.39
CA ILE A 124 4.87 4.23 -0.93
C ILE A 124 5.24 3.74 -2.33
N ASN A 125 5.28 4.67 -3.29
CA ASN A 125 5.81 4.40 -4.61
C ASN A 125 7.23 4.98 -4.71
N PRO A 126 8.28 4.16 -4.66
CA PRO A 126 9.66 4.65 -4.69
C PRO A 126 10.01 5.39 -5.99
N GLY A 127 9.33 5.10 -7.09
CA GLY A 127 9.49 5.83 -8.34
C GLY A 127 9.00 7.28 -8.29
N ASN A 128 8.17 7.61 -7.28
CA ASN A 128 7.58 8.95 -7.11
C ASN A 128 8.09 9.67 -5.84
N VAL A 129 9.15 9.17 -5.19
CA VAL A 129 9.69 9.78 -3.96
C VAL A 129 10.95 10.59 -4.28
N GLY A 130 10.82 11.67 -5.03
CA GLY A 130 11.96 12.53 -5.38
C GLY A 130 12.79 12.01 -6.56
N HIS A 131 13.86 12.73 -6.88
CA HIS A 131 14.74 12.44 -8.01
C HIS A 131 16.22 12.33 -7.56
N GLY A 132 16.97 11.43 -8.20
CA GLY A 132 18.40 11.24 -7.96
C GLY A 132 18.70 10.87 -6.49
N LYS A 133 19.77 11.44 -5.92
CA LYS A 133 20.23 11.17 -4.55
C LYS A 133 19.18 11.48 -3.47
N LYS A 134 18.31 12.46 -3.69
CA LYS A 134 17.25 12.81 -2.72
C LYS A 134 16.17 11.74 -2.59
N ARG A 135 16.03 10.86 -3.58
CA ARG A 135 15.04 9.77 -3.54
C ARG A 135 15.28 8.83 -2.37
N ASP A 136 16.50 8.38 -2.20
CA ASP A 136 16.84 7.40 -1.16
C ASP A 136 16.69 8.00 0.24
N GLU A 137 17.11 9.25 0.44
CA GLU A 137 16.94 9.97 1.70
C GLU A 137 15.47 10.18 2.06
N GLN A 138 14.64 10.61 1.11
CA GLN A 138 13.21 10.82 1.31
C GLN A 138 12.47 9.50 1.55
N PHE A 139 12.85 8.45 0.84
CA PHE A 139 12.31 7.12 1.08
C PHE A 139 12.69 6.60 2.46
N ALA A 140 13.97 6.72 2.85
CA ALA A 140 14.46 6.33 4.17
C ALA A 140 13.70 7.05 5.28
N GLN A 141 13.47 8.36 5.16
CA GLN A 141 12.69 9.13 6.12
C GLN A 141 11.26 8.59 6.30
N MET A 142 10.59 8.20 5.21
CA MET A 142 9.26 7.58 5.31
C MET A 142 9.31 6.24 6.03
N ILE A 143 10.33 5.42 5.78
CA ILE A 143 10.53 4.13 6.46
C ILE A 143 10.83 4.32 7.94
N GLU A 144 11.65 5.30 8.31
CA GLU A 144 11.94 5.64 9.70
C GLU A 144 10.69 6.05 10.47
N ILE A 145 9.82 6.85 9.84
CA ILE A 145 8.54 7.24 10.45
C ILE A 145 7.63 6.01 10.59
N ALA A 146 7.57 5.15 9.58
CA ALA A 146 6.81 3.91 9.65
C ALA A 146 7.30 3.01 10.78
N ALA A 147 8.62 2.84 10.93
CA ALA A 147 9.23 2.09 12.03
C ALA A 147 8.92 2.72 13.40
N ARG A 148 9.02 4.04 13.51
CA ARG A 148 8.71 4.79 14.75
C ARG A 148 7.30 4.53 15.26
N TYR A 149 6.32 4.47 14.34
CA TYR A 149 4.92 4.24 14.69
C TYR A 149 4.46 2.78 14.54
N GLY A 150 5.39 1.86 14.23
CA GLY A 150 5.08 0.44 14.07
C GLY A 150 4.15 0.16 12.88
N LYS A 151 4.20 0.97 11.82
CA LYS A 151 3.32 0.84 10.66
C LYS A 151 3.95 0.00 9.56
N PRO A 152 3.27 -1.02 9.05
CA PRO A 152 3.72 -1.75 7.89
C PRO A 152 3.71 -0.87 6.63
N VAL A 153 4.61 -1.16 5.71
CA VAL A 153 4.76 -0.42 4.45
C VAL A 153 4.54 -1.35 3.26
N ARG A 154 3.77 -0.88 2.28
CA ARG A 154 3.73 -1.49 0.96
C ARG A 154 4.56 -0.65 -0.01
N ILE A 155 5.60 -1.25 -0.56
CA ILE A 155 6.36 -0.69 -1.67
C ILE A 155 5.64 -1.09 -2.97
N GLY A 156 5.12 -0.11 -3.71
CA GLY A 156 4.33 -0.36 -4.91
C GLY A 156 4.80 0.48 -6.08
N VAL A 157 5.22 -0.17 -7.16
CA VAL A 157 5.65 0.45 -8.41
C VAL A 157 4.73 -0.01 -9.54
N ASN A 158 4.51 0.82 -10.53
CA ASN A 158 3.89 0.47 -11.80
C ASN A 158 4.76 0.97 -12.98
N TRP A 159 4.44 0.56 -14.21
CA TRP A 159 5.20 0.94 -15.39
C TRP A 159 5.38 2.46 -15.55
N GLY A 160 4.34 3.25 -15.29
CA GLY A 160 4.37 4.71 -15.42
C GLY A 160 5.24 5.41 -14.37
N SER A 161 5.66 4.71 -13.31
CA SER A 161 6.48 5.25 -12.23
C SER A 161 7.86 4.61 -12.11
N LEU A 162 8.26 3.78 -13.09
CA LEU A 162 9.63 3.27 -13.17
C LEU A 162 10.61 4.41 -13.44
N ASP A 163 11.79 4.28 -12.85
CA ASP A 163 12.93 5.15 -13.17
C ASP A 163 13.34 4.91 -14.63
N GLN A 164 13.15 5.94 -15.47
CA GLN A 164 13.37 5.81 -16.92
C GLN A 164 14.85 5.61 -17.25
N ASP A 165 15.77 6.23 -16.50
CA ASP A 165 17.21 6.06 -16.71
C ASP A 165 17.65 4.64 -16.36
N LEU A 166 17.12 4.11 -15.25
CA LEU A 166 17.35 2.73 -14.85
C LEU A 166 16.79 1.76 -15.88
N LEU A 167 15.55 1.99 -16.33
CA LEU A 167 14.92 1.15 -17.35
C LEU A 167 15.72 1.14 -18.65
N ALA A 168 16.13 2.31 -19.16
CA ALA A 168 16.93 2.42 -20.37
C ALA A 168 18.25 1.64 -20.23
N ARG A 169 18.96 1.81 -19.11
CA ARG A 169 20.21 1.09 -18.85
C ARG A 169 20.02 -0.43 -18.84
N ILE A 170 18.99 -0.93 -18.15
CA ILE A 170 18.70 -2.36 -18.08
C ILE A 170 18.33 -2.92 -19.46
N MET A 171 17.57 -2.17 -20.26
CA MET A 171 17.22 -2.56 -21.63
C MET A 171 18.44 -2.59 -22.55
N ASP A 172 19.33 -1.61 -22.44
CA ASP A 172 20.60 -1.58 -23.19
C ASP A 172 21.53 -2.74 -22.80
N GLU A 173 21.62 -3.03 -21.51
CA GLU A 173 22.38 -4.19 -21.01
C GLU A 173 21.79 -5.51 -21.54
N ASN A 174 20.45 -5.62 -21.55
CA ASN A 174 19.77 -6.78 -22.09
C ASN A 174 20.01 -6.97 -23.59
N ALA A 175 19.97 -5.89 -24.37
CA ALA A 175 20.21 -5.94 -25.81
C ALA A 175 21.63 -6.43 -26.18
N ARG A 176 22.62 -6.26 -25.29
CA ARG A 176 24.01 -6.73 -25.46
C ARG A 176 24.21 -8.20 -25.08
N ARG A 177 23.21 -8.88 -24.53
CA ARG A 177 23.30 -10.30 -24.17
C ARG A 177 23.31 -11.17 -25.42
N PRO A 178 24.05 -12.30 -25.46
CA PRO A 178 24.00 -13.25 -26.55
C PRO A 178 22.58 -13.80 -26.83
N GLN A 179 21.76 -13.85 -25.80
CA GLN A 179 20.34 -14.19 -25.84
C GLN A 179 19.55 -13.17 -25.01
N PRO A 180 19.03 -12.11 -25.64
CA PRO A 180 18.22 -11.12 -24.95
C PRO A 180 16.96 -11.73 -24.35
N LEU A 181 16.63 -11.31 -23.14
CA LEU A 181 15.37 -11.68 -22.47
C LEU A 181 14.21 -10.86 -23.06
N ASP A 182 13.01 -11.41 -22.99
CA ASP A 182 11.80 -10.64 -23.23
C ASP A 182 11.56 -9.58 -22.11
N ALA A 183 10.61 -8.67 -22.33
CA ALA A 183 10.35 -7.59 -21.39
C ALA A 183 10.01 -8.09 -19.97
N VAL A 184 9.33 -9.23 -19.84
CA VAL A 184 9.00 -9.83 -18.55
C VAL A 184 10.26 -10.39 -17.88
N GLY A 185 11.15 -11.02 -18.65
CA GLY A 185 12.43 -11.55 -18.16
C GLY A 185 13.38 -10.45 -17.68
N VAL A 186 13.37 -9.30 -18.35
CA VAL A 186 14.18 -8.13 -17.94
C VAL A 186 13.70 -7.52 -16.63
N MET A 187 12.40 -7.60 -16.35
CA MET A 187 11.77 -6.99 -15.16
C MET A 187 11.76 -7.90 -13.92
N ARG A 188 12.28 -9.11 -14.03
CA ARG A 188 12.41 -10.08 -12.93
C ARG A 188 13.81 -10.05 -12.32
#